data_ce0aedfe43bdfd6778c6c82b243c1b7c
#
_entry.id   ce0aedfe43bdfd6778c6c82b243c1b7c
#
_cell.length_a   1.000
_cell.length_b   1.000
_cell.length_c   1.000
_cell.angle_alpha   90.00
_cell.angle_beta   90.00
_cell.angle_gamma   90.00
#
_symmetry.space_group_name_H-M   'P 1'
#
loop_
_entity.id
_entity.type
_entity.pdbx_description
1 polymer ?
#
loop_
_entity_poly.entity_id
_entity_poly.type
_entity_poly.pdbx_seq_one_letter_code
_entity_poly.pdbx_strand_id
1 'polypeptide(L)'
;MKKLLSLVLCVMLSVGCFGVNAFAEEATYPRVSHVYTTTEDFASDEWSVDQRGAYLGSGTSSITREDSTHINISGATTAMQTCDKVILTFYVERSTSYATGYGTYKTYHYTAEDVYQLAKGISNIKVDKGYYYRVAAVHSVTHNGVTETTDSVTNPIDYR
;
A
#
# COMPACT_ATOMS: atom_id res chain seq x y z
N MET A 1 64.08 27.00 13.63
CA MET A 1 63.14 25.94 14.12
C MET A 1 61.67 26.24 13.88
N LYS A 2 61.17 27.49 14.00
CA LYS A 2 59.73 27.80 13.81
C LYS A 2 59.22 27.63 12.36
N LYS A 3 60.09 27.78 11.33
CA LYS A 3 59.70 27.63 9.91
C LYS A 3 59.56 26.17 9.44
N LEU A 4 60.29 25.24 10.08
CA LEU A 4 60.18 23.80 9.78
C LEU A 4 58.90 23.19 10.32
N LEU A 5 58.41 23.68 11.45
CA LEU A 5 57.17 23.17 12.09
C LEU A 5 55.92 23.54 11.25
N SER A 6 55.95 24.70 10.57
CA SER A 6 54.83 25.14 9.71
C SER A 6 54.70 24.30 8.44
N LEU A 7 55.86 23.83 7.89
CA LEU A 7 55.85 23.01 6.66
C LEU A 7 55.34 21.59 6.92
N VAL A 8 55.68 21.03 8.09
CA VAL A 8 55.16 19.69 8.49
C VAL A 8 53.65 19.71 8.76
N LEU A 9 53.13 20.79 9.32
CA LEU A 9 51.72 20.93 9.59
C LEU A 9 50.86 21.06 8.29
N CYS A 10 51.39 21.74 7.27
CA CYS A 10 50.73 21.84 5.97
C CYS A 10 50.72 20.51 5.19
N VAL A 11 51.73 19.66 5.34
CA VAL A 11 51.76 18.35 4.67
C VAL A 11 50.82 17.36 5.34
N MET A 12 50.60 17.46 6.66
CA MET A 12 49.65 16.59 7.38
C MET A 12 48.19 16.94 7.07
N LEU A 13 47.85 18.16 6.65
CA LEU A 13 46.49 18.60 6.31
C LEU A 13 46.08 18.24 4.88
N SER A 14 47.05 17.91 4.00
CA SER A 14 46.76 17.57 2.61
C SER A 14 46.50 16.09 2.32
N VAL A 15 46.69 15.19 3.31
CA VAL A 15 46.45 13.74 3.17
C VAL A 15 45.02 13.34 3.58
N GLY A 16 44.23 14.26 4.15
CA GLY A 16 42.88 13.99 4.70
C GLY A 16 41.70 14.08 3.73
N CYS A 17 41.92 14.41 2.46
CA CYS A 17 40.81 14.52 1.49
C CYS A 17 40.81 13.37 0.46
N PHE A 18 40.98 12.13 0.89
CA PHE A 18 40.43 11.04 0.10
C PHE A 18 38.93 11.02 0.38
N GLY A 19 38.20 11.68 -0.52
CA GLY A 19 36.74 11.60 -0.53
C GLY A 19 36.36 10.13 -0.59
N VAL A 20 35.76 9.64 0.51
CA VAL A 20 34.95 8.44 0.45
C VAL A 20 33.83 8.79 -0.49
N ASN A 21 33.90 8.37 -1.75
CA ASN A 21 32.76 8.32 -2.60
C ASN A 21 31.83 7.28 -1.92
N ALA A 22 30.97 7.74 -1.01
CA ALA A 22 29.80 7.01 -0.63
C ALA A 22 28.97 6.92 -1.92
N PHE A 23 29.12 5.82 -2.64
CA PHE A 23 28.10 5.41 -3.59
C PHE A 23 26.85 5.25 -2.72
N ALA A 24 25.95 6.22 -2.78
CA ALA A 24 24.60 6.01 -2.33
C ALA A 24 24.10 4.86 -3.19
N GLU A 25 23.96 3.68 -2.59
CA GLU A 25 23.26 2.56 -3.19
C GLU A 25 21.88 3.11 -3.52
N GLU A 26 21.59 3.27 -4.80
CA GLU A 26 20.31 3.76 -5.27
C GLU A 26 19.28 2.76 -4.73
N ALA A 27 18.50 3.19 -3.75
CA ALA A 27 17.48 2.37 -3.16
C ALA A 27 16.55 1.95 -4.30
N THR A 28 16.73 0.72 -4.78
CA THR A 28 15.87 0.14 -5.81
C THR A 28 14.53 -0.11 -5.14
N TYR A 29 13.61 0.86 -5.28
CA TYR A 29 12.25 0.69 -4.82
C TYR A 29 11.65 -0.53 -5.50
N PRO A 30 11.01 -1.45 -4.76
CA PRO A 30 10.37 -2.61 -5.36
C PRO A 30 9.39 -2.16 -6.45
N ARG A 31 9.42 -2.83 -7.59
CA ARG A 31 8.41 -2.59 -8.63
C ARG A 31 7.06 -3.01 -8.08
N VAL A 32 6.14 -2.07 -8.09
CA VAL A 32 4.75 -2.28 -7.72
C VAL A 32 3.95 -2.51 -8.98
N SER A 33 3.19 -3.60 -9.02
CA SER A 33 2.25 -3.87 -10.11
C SER A 33 0.83 -3.87 -9.57
N HIS A 34 -0.09 -3.25 -10.32
CA HIS A 34 -1.53 -3.34 -10.10
C HIS A 34 -2.16 -4.16 -11.19
N VAL A 35 -3.02 -5.11 -10.83
CA VAL A 35 -3.82 -5.92 -11.74
C VAL A 35 -5.29 -5.62 -11.52
N TYR A 36 -5.92 -4.99 -12.51
CA TYR A 36 -7.34 -4.63 -12.46
C TYR A 36 -8.18 -5.63 -13.24
N THR A 37 -9.27 -6.07 -12.63
CA THR A 37 -10.33 -6.82 -13.32
C THR A 37 -11.65 -6.09 -13.13
N THR A 38 -12.38 -5.86 -14.21
CA THR A 38 -13.66 -5.14 -14.18
C THR A 38 -14.66 -5.77 -15.13
N THR A 39 -15.86 -6.02 -14.61
CA THR A 39 -17.07 -6.38 -15.37
C THR A 39 -18.21 -5.46 -14.94
N GLU A 40 -19.43 -5.62 -15.49
CA GLU A 40 -20.60 -4.83 -15.09
C GLU A 40 -20.90 -4.96 -13.58
N ASP A 41 -20.75 -6.17 -13.02
CA ASP A 41 -21.13 -6.52 -11.65
C ASP A 41 -19.96 -6.79 -10.70
N PHE A 42 -18.72 -6.69 -11.19
CA PHE A 42 -17.54 -6.99 -10.41
C PHE A 42 -16.35 -6.10 -10.78
N ALA A 43 -15.63 -5.64 -9.77
CA ALA A 43 -14.34 -5.00 -9.97
C ALA A 43 -13.35 -5.42 -8.88
N SER A 44 -12.09 -5.59 -9.23
CA SER A 44 -11.00 -5.85 -8.29
C SER A 44 -9.75 -5.07 -8.66
N ASP A 45 -8.93 -4.82 -7.66
CA ASP A 45 -7.55 -4.38 -7.77
C ASP A 45 -6.67 -5.27 -6.90
N GLU A 46 -5.60 -5.76 -7.47
CA GLU A 46 -4.54 -6.50 -6.78
C GLU A 46 -3.23 -5.72 -6.93
N TRP A 47 -2.64 -5.41 -5.81
CA TRP A 47 -1.30 -4.85 -5.70
C TRP A 47 -0.32 -5.92 -5.25
N SER A 48 0.83 -6.01 -5.89
CA SER A 48 1.89 -6.95 -5.52
C SER A 48 3.27 -6.31 -5.64
N VAL A 49 4.23 -6.83 -4.89
CA VAL A 49 5.65 -6.43 -4.91
C VAL A 49 6.47 -7.47 -5.65
N ASP A 50 7.16 -7.05 -6.70
CA ASP A 50 8.00 -7.93 -7.54
C ASP A 50 9.37 -8.28 -6.91
N GLN A 51 9.77 -7.62 -5.81
CA GLN A 51 11.11 -7.80 -5.21
C GLN A 51 11.05 -8.28 -3.76
N ARG A 52 11.93 -9.22 -3.44
CA ARG A 52 12.14 -9.75 -2.08
C ARG A 52 12.83 -8.70 -1.20
N GLY A 53 12.32 -8.50 -0.01
CA GLY A 53 12.94 -7.67 1.03
C GLY A 53 11.97 -6.76 1.79
N ALA A 54 10.74 -6.62 1.30
CA ALA A 54 9.66 -5.97 2.02
C ALA A 54 8.89 -7.00 2.88
N TYR A 55 8.27 -6.55 3.94
CA TYR A 55 7.38 -7.38 4.77
C TYR A 55 5.99 -7.51 4.15
N LEU A 56 5.52 -6.46 3.48
CA LEU A 56 4.23 -6.43 2.78
C LEU A 56 4.39 -7.04 1.38
N GLY A 57 3.72 -8.17 1.13
CA GLY A 57 3.82 -8.93 -0.12
C GLY A 57 2.77 -8.52 -1.14
N SER A 58 1.49 -8.48 -0.75
CA SER A 58 0.39 -8.06 -1.64
C SER A 58 -0.80 -7.53 -0.86
N GLY A 59 -1.63 -6.76 -1.56
CA GLY A 59 -2.91 -6.29 -1.10
C GLY A 59 -3.97 -6.43 -2.19
N THR A 60 -5.15 -6.94 -1.84
CA THR A 60 -6.27 -7.09 -2.78
C THR A 60 -7.51 -6.43 -2.25
N SER A 61 -8.32 -5.87 -3.14
CA SER A 61 -9.67 -5.42 -2.86
C SER A 61 -10.60 -5.76 -4.00
N SER A 62 -11.86 -6.03 -3.68
CA SER A 62 -12.89 -6.29 -4.67
C SER A 62 -14.25 -5.78 -4.22
N ILE A 63 -15.09 -5.46 -5.20
CA ILE A 63 -16.49 -5.10 -5.04
C ILE A 63 -17.31 -5.91 -6.02
N THR A 64 -18.45 -6.44 -5.57
CA THR A 64 -19.38 -7.23 -6.37
C THR A 64 -20.78 -6.71 -6.15
N ARG A 65 -21.57 -6.55 -7.22
CA ARG A 65 -22.99 -6.31 -7.15
C ARG A 65 -23.69 -7.56 -6.63
N GLU A 66 -24.41 -7.47 -5.52
CA GLU A 66 -25.26 -8.53 -5.02
C GLU A 66 -26.64 -8.46 -5.68
N ASP A 67 -27.25 -7.27 -5.60
CA ASP A 67 -28.54 -6.97 -6.23
C ASP A 67 -28.63 -5.46 -6.55
N SER A 68 -29.82 -4.96 -6.86
CA SER A 68 -30.04 -3.56 -7.20
C SER A 68 -29.87 -2.58 -6.03
N THR A 69 -29.60 -3.06 -4.82
CA THR A 69 -29.54 -2.26 -3.57
C THR A 69 -28.42 -2.69 -2.62
N HIS A 70 -27.67 -3.75 -2.95
CA HIS A 70 -26.61 -4.27 -2.10
C HIS A 70 -25.34 -4.61 -2.88
N ILE A 71 -24.21 -4.42 -2.22
CA ILE A 71 -22.89 -4.84 -2.67
C ILE A 71 -22.26 -5.79 -1.65
N ASN A 72 -21.35 -6.62 -2.15
CA ASN A 72 -20.39 -7.38 -1.36
C ASN A 72 -19.01 -6.81 -1.61
N ILE A 73 -18.15 -6.79 -0.59
CA ILE A 73 -16.74 -6.41 -0.72
C ILE A 73 -15.87 -7.49 -0.11
N SER A 74 -14.67 -7.66 -0.65
CA SER A 74 -13.66 -8.54 -0.05
C SER A 74 -12.26 -8.04 -0.35
N GLY A 75 -11.29 -8.59 0.37
CA GLY A 75 -9.88 -8.31 0.13
C GLY A 75 -8.99 -8.99 1.16
N ALA A 76 -7.70 -8.88 0.92
CA ALA A 76 -6.67 -9.44 1.77
C ALA A 76 -5.44 -8.55 1.82
N THR A 77 -4.78 -8.55 2.96
CA THR A 77 -3.41 -8.08 3.15
C THR A 77 -2.54 -9.30 3.38
N THR A 78 -1.54 -9.52 2.54
CA THR A 78 -0.62 -10.66 2.63
C THR A 78 0.80 -10.16 2.85
N ALA A 79 1.43 -10.65 3.91
CA ALA A 79 2.82 -10.40 4.22
C ALA A 79 3.72 -11.50 3.63
N MET A 80 5.01 -11.21 3.45
CA MET A 80 6.01 -12.16 2.97
C MET A 80 6.38 -13.21 4.03
N GLN A 81 6.05 -12.97 5.29
CA GLN A 81 6.26 -13.84 6.44
C GLN A 81 5.26 -13.52 7.54
N THR A 82 5.23 -14.32 8.62
CA THR A 82 4.47 -13.98 9.82
C THR A 82 4.96 -12.64 10.40
N CYS A 83 4.04 -11.71 10.60
CA CYS A 83 4.30 -10.36 11.10
C CYS A 83 3.59 -10.13 12.43
N ASP A 84 4.14 -9.22 13.24
CA ASP A 84 3.59 -8.88 14.56
C ASP A 84 2.16 -8.34 14.44
N LYS A 85 1.87 -7.62 13.33
CA LYS A 85 0.56 -7.08 13.06
C LYS A 85 0.28 -6.97 11.57
N VAL A 86 -0.94 -7.35 11.16
CA VAL A 86 -1.48 -7.17 9.81
C VAL A 86 -2.79 -6.41 9.91
N ILE A 87 -2.95 -5.38 9.09
CA ILE A 87 -4.12 -4.49 9.06
C ILE A 87 -4.72 -4.49 7.66
N LEU A 88 -6.05 -4.53 7.61
CA LEU A 88 -6.84 -4.34 6.40
C LEU A 88 -7.98 -3.37 6.70
N THR A 89 -8.01 -2.24 6.01
CA THR A 89 -9.07 -1.24 6.15
C THR A 89 -9.74 -1.03 4.81
N PHE A 90 -11.05 -1.26 4.73
CA PHE A 90 -11.86 -0.94 3.56
C PHE A 90 -12.56 0.40 3.74
N TYR A 91 -12.52 1.21 2.70
CA TYR A 91 -13.36 2.38 2.49
C TYR A 91 -14.28 2.09 1.31
N VAL A 92 -15.56 1.87 1.58
CA VAL A 92 -16.58 1.90 0.53
C VAL A 92 -16.79 3.37 0.19
N GLU A 93 -16.51 3.73 -1.04
CA GLU A 93 -16.61 5.11 -1.52
C GLU A 93 -17.73 5.22 -2.55
N ARG A 94 -18.36 6.39 -2.64
CA ARG A 94 -19.36 6.69 -3.65
C ARG A 94 -19.19 8.05 -4.29
N SER A 95 -19.64 8.17 -5.54
CA SER A 95 -19.69 9.43 -6.29
C SER A 95 -20.88 9.43 -7.25
N THR A 96 -21.36 10.62 -7.62
CA THR A 96 -22.30 10.79 -8.74
C THR A 96 -21.60 10.83 -10.09
N SER A 97 -20.26 10.91 -10.10
CA SER A 97 -19.40 10.88 -11.28
C SER A 97 -18.57 9.62 -11.31
N TYR A 98 -18.44 9.00 -12.50
CA TYR A 98 -17.57 7.82 -12.69
C TYR A 98 -16.09 8.12 -12.40
N ALA A 99 -15.61 9.29 -12.78
CA ALA A 99 -14.17 9.58 -12.78
C ALA A 99 -13.66 10.26 -11.51
N THR A 100 -14.50 11.02 -10.78
CA THR A 100 -14.04 11.91 -9.72
C THR A 100 -15.05 12.07 -8.60
N GLY A 101 -14.64 12.73 -7.50
CA GLY A 101 -15.56 13.16 -6.43
C GLY A 101 -15.99 12.03 -5.50
N TYR A 102 -15.18 10.97 -5.38
CA TYR A 102 -15.45 9.89 -4.46
C TYR A 102 -15.29 10.34 -3.01
N GLY A 103 -16.31 10.10 -2.20
CA GLY A 103 -16.27 10.29 -0.77
C GLY A 103 -16.58 9.00 -0.03
N THR A 104 -16.01 8.85 1.15
CA THR A 104 -16.22 7.66 2.00
C THR A 104 -17.68 7.56 2.41
N TYR A 105 -18.29 6.41 2.13
CA TYR A 105 -19.65 6.05 2.51
C TYR A 105 -19.68 5.16 3.75
N LYS A 106 -18.81 4.13 3.78
CA LYS A 106 -18.63 3.22 4.94
C LYS A 106 -17.18 2.84 5.11
N THR A 107 -16.78 2.56 6.36
CA THR A 107 -15.43 2.10 6.70
C THR A 107 -15.50 0.83 7.51
N TYR A 108 -14.61 -0.13 7.19
CA TYR A 108 -14.44 -1.38 7.93
C TYR A 108 -12.95 -1.57 8.21
N HIS A 109 -12.60 -1.74 9.49
CA HIS A 109 -11.22 -1.87 9.93
C HIS A 109 -10.99 -3.21 10.63
N TYR A 110 -9.95 -3.92 10.22
CA TYR A 110 -9.58 -5.22 10.77
C TYR A 110 -8.10 -5.25 11.09
N THR A 111 -7.77 -5.94 12.19
CA THR A 111 -6.40 -6.18 12.64
C THR A 111 -6.27 -7.63 13.05
N ALA A 112 -5.10 -8.23 12.76
CA ALA A 112 -4.69 -9.53 13.27
C ALA A 112 -3.22 -9.45 13.69
N GLU A 113 -2.85 -10.25 14.70
CA GLU A 113 -1.49 -10.33 15.25
C GLU A 113 -0.93 -11.73 14.99
N ASP A 114 0.40 -11.81 14.86
CA ASP A 114 1.15 -13.05 14.64
C ASP A 114 0.64 -13.87 13.43
N VAL A 115 0.32 -13.19 12.34
CA VAL A 115 -0.16 -13.80 11.10
C VAL A 115 0.62 -13.32 9.88
N TYR A 116 0.61 -14.11 8.80
CA TYR A 116 1.14 -13.68 7.51
C TYR A 116 0.05 -13.15 6.57
N GLN A 117 -1.24 -13.36 6.90
CA GLN A 117 -2.36 -12.92 6.05
C GLN A 117 -3.58 -12.55 6.88
N LEU A 118 -4.26 -11.50 6.46
CA LEU A 118 -5.57 -11.09 6.95
C LEU A 118 -6.50 -10.91 5.75
N ALA A 119 -7.47 -11.81 5.59
CA ALA A 119 -8.49 -11.75 4.56
C ALA A 119 -9.88 -11.53 5.19
N LYS A 120 -10.70 -10.67 4.59
CA LYS A 120 -12.06 -10.36 5.03
C LYS A 120 -13.00 -10.20 3.84
N GLY A 121 -14.26 -10.62 4.07
CA GLY A 121 -15.39 -10.34 3.20
C GLY A 121 -16.53 -9.74 4.01
N ILE A 122 -17.25 -8.79 3.44
CA ILE A 122 -18.45 -8.18 4.02
C ILE A 122 -19.56 -8.26 2.97
N SER A 123 -20.67 -8.88 3.31
CA SER A 123 -21.81 -9.08 2.43
C SER A 123 -22.99 -8.20 2.82
N ASN A 124 -23.94 -8.04 1.91
CA ASN A 124 -25.20 -7.30 2.13
C ASN A 124 -25.00 -5.84 2.58
N ILE A 125 -24.01 -5.17 2.03
CA ILE A 125 -23.80 -3.74 2.27
C ILE A 125 -24.86 -2.98 1.48
N LYS A 126 -25.85 -2.39 2.16
CA LYS A 126 -26.86 -1.57 1.52
C LYS A 126 -26.25 -0.34 0.86
N VAL A 127 -26.67 -0.06 -0.37
CA VAL A 127 -26.27 1.09 -1.19
C VAL A 127 -27.49 1.88 -1.66
N ASP A 128 -27.29 3.15 -1.96
CA ASP A 128 -28.32 4.04 -2.50
C ASP A 128 -28.19 4.09 -4.04
N LYS A 129 -29.33 4.24 -4.74
CA LYS A 129 -29.35 4.48 -6.17
C LYS A 129 -28.85 5.88 -6.52
N GLY A 130 -28.37 6.06 -7.74
CA GLY A 130 -27.90 7.36 -8.23
C GLY A 130 -26.39 7.58 -8.07
N TYR A 131 -25.64 6.55 -7.65
CA TYR A 131 -24.20 6.64 -7.41
C TYR A 131 -23.43 5.53 -8.11
N TYR A 132 -22.17 5.81 -8.34
CA TYR A 132 -21.11 4.82 -8.55
C TYR A 132 -20.49 4.43 -7.19
N TYR A 133 -20.15 3.17 -7.01
CA TYR A 133 -19.50 2.65 -5.82
C TYR A 133 -18.18 1.98 -6.16
N ARG A 134 -17.15 2.22 -5.37
CA ARG A 134 -15.86 1.53 -5.43
C ARG A 134 -15.36 1.20 -4.03
N VAL A 135 -14.36 0.32 -3.95
CA VAL A 135 -13.64 0.04 -2.72
C VAL A 135 -12.23 0.57 -2.85
N ALA A 136 -11.81 1.41 -1.91
CA ALA A 136 -10.42 1.68 -1.62
C ALA A 136 -10.05 0.88 -0.36
N ALA A 137 -8.91 0.18 -0.40
CA ALA A 137 -8.41 -0.56 0.76
C ALA A 137 -6.99 -0.12 1.11
N VAL A 138 -6.72 0.02 2.41
CA VAL A 138 -5.39 0.24 2.95
C VAL A 138 -4.91 -1.08 3.57
N HIS A 139 -3.73 -1.51 3.13
CA HIS A 139 -3.03 -2.72 3.55
C HIS A 139 -1.79 -2.32 4.34
N SER A 140 -1.63 -2.85 5.55
CA SER A 140 -0.46 -2.54 6.37
C SER A 140 0.04 -3.78 7.11
N VAL A 141 1.36 -3.92 7.20
CA VAL A 141 2.02 -4.93 8.02
C VAL A 141 3.05 -4.26 8.92
N THR A 142 3.20 -4.79 10.13
CA THR A 142 4.26 -4.37 11.06
C THR A 142 5.06 -5.60 11.46
N HIS A 143 6.39 -5.53 11.34
CA HIS A 143 7.30 -6.57 11.76
C HIS A 143 8.57 -5.95 12.36
N ASN A 144 8.97 -6.39 13.57
CA ASN A 144 10.13 -5.86 14.30
C ASN A 144 10.15 -4.32 14.40
N GLY A 145 8.98 -3.71 14.62
CA GLY A 145 8.84 -2.25 14.75
C GLY A 145 8.85 -1.48 13.41
N VAL A 146 9.02 -2.15 12.27
CA VAL A 146 8.92 -1.54 10.93
C VAL A 146 7.51 -1.74 10.40
N THR A 147 6.87 -0.66 9.93
CA THR A 147 5.54 -0.70 9.32
C THR A 147 5.63 -0.35 7.84
N GLU A 148 5.06 -1.20 7.01
CA GLU A 148 4.89 -0.99 5.57
C GLU A 148 3.40 -0.87 5.25
N THR A 149 3.05 0.04 4.34
CA THR A 149 1.65 0.32 3.99
C THR A 149 1.52 0.58 2.50
N THR A 150 0.44 0.08 1.92
CA THR A 150 0.02 0.36 0.54
C THR A 150 -1.49 0.45 0.45
N ASP A 151 -2.00 0.76 -0.75
CA ASP A 151 -3.43 0.81 -1.04
C ASP A 151 -3.75 0.04 -2.33
N SER A 152 -5.02 -0.37 -2.44
CA SER A 152 -5.64 -0.85 -3.66
C SER A 152 -6.98 -0.15 -3.86
N VAL A 153 -7.36 0.13 -5.12
CA VAL A 153 -8.61 0.85 -5.43
C VAL A 153 -9.28 0.21 -6.64
N THR A 154 -10.45 -0.37 -6.43
CA THR A 154 -11.22 -0.99 -7.53
C THR A 154 -11.76 0.05 -8.51
N ASN A 155 -12.03 -0.36 -9.74
CA ASN A 155 -12.90 0.40 -10.61
C ASN A 155 -14.32 0.47 -10.01
N PRO A 156 -15.10 1.52 -10.33
CA PRO A 156 -16.43 1.67 -9.77
C PRO A 156 -17.47 0.81 -10.49
N ILE A 157 -18.53 0.42 -9.73
CA ILE A 157 -19.75 -0.23 -10.21
C ILE A 157 -20.87 0.81 -10.25
N ASP A 158 -21.72 0.77 -11.29
CA ASP A 158 -22.81 1.72 -11.52
C ASP A 158 -24.11 1.29 -10.82
N TYR A 159 -24.64 2.13 -9.94
CA TYR A 159 -25.96 1.98 -9.27
C TYR A 159 -26.92 3.13 -9.58
N ARG A 160 -26.71 3.81 -10.71
CA ARG A 160 -27.59 4.90 -11.17
C ARG A 160 -28.88 4.39 -11.78
#